data_4b9fb913f1d3c3350447546f7a08eb16
#
_entry.id   4b9fb913f1d3c3350447546f7a08eb16
#
_cell.length_a   1.000
_cell.length_b   1.000
_cell.length_c   1.000
_cell.angle_alpha   90.00
_cell.angle_beta   90.00
_cell.angle_gamma   90.00
#
_symmetry.space_group_name_H-M   'P 1'
#
loop_
_entity.id
_entity.type
_entity.pdbx_description
1 polymer ?
#
loop_
_entity_poly.entity_id
_entity_poly.type
_entity_poly.pdbx_seq_one_letter_code
_entity_poly.pdbx_strand_id
1 'polypeptide(L)'
;MSQLNVDPQEIAKFEAFAAIWWDQHSEFRPLHMINPLRLNWIDEHAGGLSGKKVLDVGCGGGILAESMARRGANVLGIDMGAAPLNVARIHAEQEGVSNIEYRQVPVEQLAEEQAGQYDIVTCMEMLEHVPDPASIIQACHKLVK
;
A
#
# COMPACT_ATOMS: atom_id res chain seq x y z
N MET A 1 27.26 -1.70 -1.62
CA MET A 1 25.85 -1.70 -2.03
C MET A 1 25.00 -2.27 -0.92
N SER A 2 24.04 -1.50 -0.40
CA SER A 2 23.15 -2.00 0.63
C SER A 2 22.18 -3.01 0.03
N GLN A 3 21.94 -4.08 0.76
CA GLN A 3 20.98 -5.10 0.37
C GLN A 3 19.56 -4.56 0.63
N LEU A 4 18.67 -4.70 -0.35
CA LEU A 4 17.27 -4.32 -0.18
C LEU A 4 16.59 -5.27 0.84
N ASN A 5 15.70 -4.71 1.64
CA ASN A 5 14.88 -5.46 2.60
C ASN A 5 13.70 -6.12 1.88
N VAL A 6 14.01 -7.09 1.04
CA VAL A 6 13.03 -7.82 0.24
C VAL A 6 13.40 -9.30 0.16
N ASP A 7 12.39 -10.14 0.02
CA ASP A 7 12.54 -11.55 -0.34
C ASP A 7 12.10 -11.72 -1.80
N PRO A 8 13.03 -12.03 -2.72
CA PRO A 8 12.68 -12.16 -4.14
C PRO A 8 11.62 -13.24 -4.42
N GLN A 9 11.56 -14.29 -3.62
CA GLN A 9 10.56 -15.35 -3.79
C GLN A 9 9.17 -14.86 -3.40
N GLU A 10 9.06 -14.04 -2.35
CA GLU A 10 7.79 -13.41 -1.96
C GLU A 10 7.30 -12.43 -3.03
N ILE A 11 8.20 -11.61 -3.57
CA ILE A 11 7.86 -10.70 -4.67
C ILE A 11 7.39 -11.48 -5.89
N ALA A 12 8.08 -12.53 -6.28
CA ALA A 12 7.71 -13.36 -7.43
C ALA A 12 6.34 -14.01 -7.25
N LYS A 13 6.01 -14.43 -6.04
CA LYS A 13 4.71 -15.01 -5.69
C LYS A 13 3.58 -14.01 -5.95
N PHE A 14 3.70 -12.77 -5.48
CA PHE A 14 2.69 -11.75 -5.70
C PHE A 14 2.63 -11.28 -7.14
N GLU A 15 3.77 -11.22 -7.85
CA GLU A 15 3.81 -10.94 -9.29
C GLU A 15 2.98 -11.97 -10.08
N ALA A 16 3.07 -13.24 -9.71
CA ALA A 16 2.33 -14.30 -10.38
C ALA A 16 0.81 -14.18 -10.22
N PHE A 17 0.34 -13.55 -9.15
CA PHE A 17 -1.09 -13.38 -8.87
C PHE A 17 -1.65 -12.02 -9.30
N ALA A 18 -0.83 -11.14 -9.89
CA ALA A 18 -1.25 -9.76 -10.17
C ALA A 18 -2.54 -9.68 -11.00
N ALA A 19 -2.70 -10.53 -12.02
CA ALA A 19 -3.83 -10.48 -12.95
C ALA A 19 -5.19 -10.74 -12.28
N ILE A 20 -5.21 -11.44 -11.13
CA ILE A 20 -6.44 -11.80 -10.42
C ILE A 20 -6.67 -10.98 -9.15
N TRP A 21 -5.85 -9.95 -8.91
CA TRP A 21 -5.88 -9.19 -7.65
C TRP A 21 -7.26 -8.62 -7.34
N TRP A 22 -7.95 -8.10 -8.35
CA TRP A 22 -9.28 -7.50 -8.18
C TRP A 22 -10.43 -8.47 -8.39
N ASP A 23 -10.16 -9.74 -8.70
CA ASP A 23 -11.18 -10.78 -8.76
C ASP A 23 -11.58 -11.17 -7.35
N GLN A 24 -12.81 -10.82 -6.96
CA GLN A 24 -13.34 -11.07 -5.61
C GLN A 24 -13.62 -12.55 -5.34
N HIS A 25 -13.50 -13.41 -6.33
CA HIS A 25 -13.67 -14.86 -6.21
C HIS A 25 -12.35 -15.63 -6.30
N SER A 26 -11.21 -14.90 -6.35
CA SER A 26 -9.85 -15.45 -6.39
C SER A 26 -9.30 -15.68 -4.98
N GLU A 27 -7.99 -16.00 -4.90
CA GLU A 27 -7.27 -16.10 -3.64
C GLU A 27 -7.22 -14.78 -2.87
N PHE A 28 -7.53 -13.65 -3.51
CA PHE A 28 -7.60 -12.34 -2.85
C PHE A 28 -8.97 -12.04 -2.22
N ARG A 29 -9.92 -12.98 -2.30
CA ARG A 29 -11.24 -12.82 -1.67
C ARG A 29 -11.15 -12.41 -0.20
N PRO A 30 -10.30 -13.02 0.64
CA PRO A 30 -10.20 -12.60 2.04
C PRO A 30 -9.83 -11.13 2.20
N LEU A 31 -8.96 -10.58 1.35
CA LEU A 31 -8.60 -9.17 1.39
C LEU A 31 -9.78 -8.27 1.02
N HIS A 32 -10.54 -8.65 0.00
CA HIS A 32 -11.75 -7.91 -0.37
C HIS A 32 -12.81 -7.94 0.72
N MET A 33 -12.95 -9.06 1.41
CA MET A 33 -13.93 -9.21 2.49
C MET A 33 -13.56 -8.39 3.73
N ILE A 34 -12.29 -8.34 4.09
CA ILE A 34 -11.82 -7.63 5.30
C ILE A 34 -11.60 -6.14 5.05
N ASN A 35 -11.41 -5.73 3.80
CA ASN A 35 -11.05 -4.34 3.48
C ASN A 35 -12.03 -3.29 4.01
N PRO A 36 -13.37 -3.47 3.91
CA PRO A 36 -14.29 -2.48 4.46
C PRO A 36 -14.15 -2.28 5.97
N LEU A 37 -13.85 -3.35 6.70
CA LEU A 37 -13.64 -3.30 8.15
C LEU A 37 -12.37 -2.53 8.50
N ARG A 38 -11.28 -2.80 7.78
CA ARG A 38 -10.00 -2.10 7.94
C ARG A 38 -10.14 -0.62 7.59
N LEU A 39 -10.79 -0.34 6.48
CA LEU A 39 -11.02 1.02 6.00
C LEU A 39 -11.82 1.84 7.02
N ASN A 40 -12.90 1.30 7.53
CA ASN A 40 -13.73 1.97 8.53
C ASN A 40 -12.96 2.22 9.83
N TRP A 41 -12.16 1.25 10.27
CA TRP A 41 -11.33 1.38 11.45
C TRP A 41 -10.29 2.49 11.29
N ILE A 42 -9.61 2.54 10.16
CA ILE A 42 -8.62 3.57 9.85
C ILE A 42 -9.26 4.95 9.82
N ASP A 43 -10.38 5.08 9.11
CA ASP A 43 -11.10 6.35 8.95
C ASP A 43 -11.54 6.90 10.32
N GLU A 44 -12.11 6.04 11.16
CA GLU A 44 -12.57 6.40 12.51
C GLU A 44 -11.39 6.84 13.39
N HIS A 45 -10.32 6.05 13.45
CA HIS A 45 -9.17 6.33 14.33
C HIS A 45 -8.32 7.51 13.84
N ALA A 46 -8.36 7.81 12.56
CA ALA A 46 -7.67 8.97 11.99
C ALA A 46 -8.47 10.27 12.11
N GLY A 47 -9.70 10.21 12.60
CA GLY A 47 -10.57 11.39 12.63
C GLY A 47 -11.03 11.81 11.24
N GLY A 48 -11.15 10.87 10.31
CA GLY A 48 -11.53 11.09 8.92
C GLY A 48 -10.35 10.99 7.96
N LEU A 49 -10.60 10.47 6.77
CA LEU A 49 -9.59 10.32 5.71
C LEU A 49 -9.56 11.51 4.75
N SER A 50 -10.68 12.21 4.60
CA SER A 50 -10.80 13.27 3.60
C SER A 50 -9.74 14.37 3.79
N GLY A 51 -9.03 14.70 2.71
CA GLY A 51 -8.00 15.73 2.71
C GLY A 51 -6.66 15.32 3.34
N LYS A 52 -6.57 14.12 3.91
CA LYS A 52 -5.35 13.65 4.54
C LYS A 52 -4.36 13.12 3.51
N LYS A 53 -3.06 13.30 3.78
CA LYS A 53 -1.98 12.72 2.98
C LYS A 53 -1.63 11.34 3.57
N VAL A 54 -1.86 10.29 2.80
CA VAL A 54 -1.76 8.90 3.25
C VAL A 54 -0.74 8.13 2.42
N LEU A 55 0.08 7.34 3.11
CA LEU A 55 0.99 6.38 2.49
C LEU A 55 0.52 4.96 2.84
N ASP A 56 0.35 4.12 1.82
CA ASP A 56 0.10 2.69 2.00
C ASP A 56 1.33 1.88 1.61
N VAL A 57 1.99 1.30 2.59
CA VAL A 57 3.22 0.53 2.43
C VAL A 57 2.88 -0.92 2.15
N GLY A 58 3.44 -1.46 1.06
CA GLY A 58 3.09 -2.80 0.61
C GLY A 58 1.68 -2.86 0.03
N CYS A 59 1.35 -1.89 -0.82
CA CYS A 59 -0.04 -1.68 -1.29
C CYS A 59 -0.55 -2.78 -2.23
N GLY A 60 0.33 -3.60 -2.81
CA GLY A 60 -0.05 -4.63 -3.77
C GLY A 60 -0.87 -4.09 -4.92
N GLY A 61 -1.99 -4.72 -5.22
CA GLY A 61 -2.92 -4.31 -6.28
C GLY A 61 -3.83 -3.14 -5.93
N GLY A 62 -3.66 -2.52 -4.76
CA GLY A 62 -4.31 -1.25 -4.43
C GLY A 62 -5.68 -1.35 -3.77
N ILE A 63 -6.07 -2.50 -3.23
CA ILE A 63 -7.40 -2.68 -2.63
C ILE A 63 -7.64 -1.65 -1.50
N LEU A 64 -6.74 -1.55 -0.54
CA LEU A 64 -6.87 -0.59 0.55
C LEU A 64 -6.57 0.83 0.08
N ALA A 65 -5.47 1.02 -0.66
CA ALA A 65 -5.03 2.34 -1.12
C ALA A 65 -6.12 3.05 -1.92
N GLU A 66 -6.72 2.37 -2.90
CA GLU A 66 -7.80 2.94 -3.72
C GLU A 66 -9.03 3.27 -2.88
N SER A 67 -9.39 2.42 -1.91
CA SER A 67 -10.54 2.66 -1.05
C SER A 67 -10.34 3.90 -0.16
N MET A 68 -9.12 4.16 0.30
CA MET A 68 -8.80 5.38 1.05
C MET A 68 -8.90 6.62 0.15
N ALA A 69 -8.41 6.52 -1.08
CA ALA A 69 -8.53 7.61 -2.05
C ALA A 69 -10.00 7.93 -2.39
N ARG A 70 -10.83 6.91 -2.51
CA ARG A 70 -12.27 7.09 -2.72
C ARG A 70 -12.96 7.82 -1.58
N ARG A 71 -12.40 7.77 -0.37
CA ARG A 71 -12.88 8.54 0.79
C ARG A 71 -12.29 9.95 0.88
N GLY A 72 -11.56 10.36 -0.13
CA GLY A 72 -11.05 11.74 -0.24
C GLY A 72 -9.64 11.97 0.25
N ALA A 73 -8.91 10.91 0.63
CA ALA A 73 -7.50 11.02 0.97
C ALA A 73 -6.64 11.21 -0.30
N ASN A 74 -5.50 11.87 -0.14
CA ASN A 74 -4.46 11.91 -1.18
C ASN A 74 -3.47 10.80 -0.87
N VAL A 75 -3.44 9.76 -1.70
CA VAL A 75 -2.76 8.50 -1.39
C VAL A 75 -1.55 8.27 -2.27
N LEU A 76 -0.45 7.86 -1.66
CA LEU A 76 0.66 7.20 -2.33
C LEU A 76 0.69 5.74 -1.90
N GLY A 77 0.61 4.83 -2.85
CA GLY A 77 0.84 3.41 -2.62
C GLY A 77 2.24 3.02 -3.08
N ILE A 78 2.98 2.30 -2.26
CA ILE A 78 4.28 1.78 -2.63
C ILE A 78 4.35 0.28 -2.46
N ASP A 79 5.08 -0.37 -3.36
CA ASP A 79 5.29 -1.81 -3.37
C ASP A 79 6.57 -2.12 -4.12
N MET A 80 7.11 -3.32 -3.93
CA MET A 80 8.29 -3.77 -4.66
C MET A 80 7.94 -4.60 -5.88
N GLY A 81 6.67 -5.00 -6.04
CA GLY A 81 6.19 -5.75 -7.19
C GLY A 81 5.67 -4.85 -8.30
N ALA A 82 6.32 -4.86 -9.47
CA ALA A 82 5.90 -4.03 -10.61
C ALA A 82 4.53 -4.45 -11.15
N ALA A 83 4.25 -5.75 -11.23
CA ALA A 83 3.00 -6.24 -11.80
C ALA A 83 1.77 -5.88 -10.94
N PRO A 84 1.76 -6.07 -9.61
CA PRO A 84 0.67 -5.58 -8.78
C PRO A 84 0.46 -4.07 -8.89
N LEU A 85 1.53 -3.28 -8.95
CA LEU A 85 1.44 -1.83 -9.11
C LEU A 85 0.78 -1.44 -10.44
N ASN A 86 1.10 -2.15 -11.52
CA ASN A 86 0.45 -1.90 -12.81
C ASN A 86 -1.05 -2.20 -12.75
N VAL A 87 -1.43 -3.30 -12.10
CA VAL A 87 -2.84 -3.65 -11.87
C VAL A 87 -3.52 -2.55 -11.05
N ALA A 88 -2.87 -2.06 -10.00
CA ALA A 88 -3.40 -0.99 -9.15
C ALA A 88 -3.64 0.30 -9.94
N ARG A 89 -2.68 0.70 -10.80
CA ARG A 89 -2.82 1.90 -11.64
C ARG A 89 -3.98 1.76 -12.63
N ILE A 90 -4.05 0.62 -13.32
CA ILE A 90 -5.08 0.38 -14.33
C ILE A 90 -6.46 0.38 -13.67
N HIS A 91 -6.62 -0.29 -12.54
CA HIS A 91 -7.90 -0.33 -11.83
C HIS A 91 -8.35 1.06 -11.37
N ALA A 92 -7.45 1.84 -10.77
CA ALA A 92 -7.77 3.21 -10.34
C ALA A 92 -8.20 4.07 -11.52
N GLU A 93 -7.50 3.95 -12.65
CA GLU A 93 -7.82 4.68 -13.87
C GLU A 93 -9.19 4.29 -14.42
N GLN A 94 -9.49 2.98 -14.48
CA GLN A 94 -10.80 2.48 -14.92
C GLN A 94 -11.94 2.97 -14.05
N GLU A 95 -11.69 3.11 -12.74
CA GLU A 95 -12.70 3.54 -11.77
C GLU A 95 -12.74 5.07 -11.59
N GLY A 96 -11.92 5.82 -12.33
CA GLY A 96 -11.92 7.27 -12.29
C GLY A 96 -11.34 7.86 -10.99
N VAL A 97 -10.48 7.12 -10.30
CA VAL A 97 -9.83 7.59 -9.08
C VAL A 97 -8.53 8.29 -9.45
N SER A 98 -8.45 9.61 -9.22
CA SER A 98 -7.32 10.43 -9.66
C SER A 98 -6.41 10.92 -8.52
N ASN A 99 -6.86 10.82 -7.28
CA ASN A 99 -6.13 11.28 -6.09
C ASN A 99 -5.26 10.18 -5.49
N ILE A 100 -4.66 9.37 -6.34
CA ILE A 100 -3.78 8.27 -5.95
C ILE A 100 -2.60 8.18 -6.91
N GLU A 101 -1.42 7.91 -6.35
CA GLU A 101 -0.21 7.58 -7.09
C GLU A 101 0.35 6.27 -6.58
N TYR A 102 1.07 5.56 -7.45
CA TYR A 102 1.78 4.33 -7.10
C TYR A 102 3.24 4.45 -7.51
N ARG A 103 4.15 3.98 -6.63
CA ARG A 103 5.59 3.96 -6.91
C ARG A 103 6.20 2.63 -6.51
N GLN A 104 7.13 2.16 -7.32
CA GLN A 104 7.97 1.02 -6.97
C GLN A 104 9.22 1.54 -6.27
N VAL A 105 9.16 1.61 -4.94
CA VAL A 105 10.25 2.14 -4.12
C VAL A 105 10.24 1.45 -2.76
N PRO A 106 11.41 1.12 -2.18
CA PRO A 106 11.48 0.65 -0.80
C PRO A 106 11.05 1.75 0.16
N VAL A 107 10.32 1.38 1.21
CA VAL A 107 9.85 2.36 2.21
C VAL A 107 11.02 3.05 2.93
N GLU A 108 12.11 2.32 3.13
CA GLU A 108 13.31 2.87 3.76
C GLU A 108 13.91 4.02 2.95
N GLN A 109 13.90 3.89 1.61
CA GLN A 109 14.35 4.96 0.72
C GLN A 109 13.39 6.14 0.74
N LEU A 110 12.09 5.87 0.72
CA LEU A 110 11.08 6.94 0.78
C LEU A 110 11.18 7.72 2.08
N ALA A 111 11.51 7.05 3.19
CA ALA A 111 11.70 7.69 4.49
C ALA A 111 12.83 8.72 4.49
N GLU A 112 13.88 8.49 3.69
CA GLU A 112 14.96 9.46 3.51
C GLU A 112 14.53 10.67 2.69
N GLU A 113 13.66 10.46 1.70
CA GLU A 113 13.19 11.51 0.80
C GLU A 113 12.07 12.36 1.40
N GLN A 114 11.14 11.74 2.16
CA GLN A 114 9.86 12.35 2.54
C GLN A 114 9.55 12.24 4.04
N ALA A 115 10.55 12.32 4.91
CA ALA A 115 10.35 12.21 6.34
C ALA A 115 9.30 13.22 6.85
N GLY A 116 8.38 12.76 7.68
CA GLY A 116 7.37 13.59 8.34
C GLY A 116 6.31 14.18 7.44
N GLN A 117 6.11 13.64 6.23
CA GLN A 117 5.19 14.25 5.26
C GLN A 117 3.77 13.68 5.28
N TYR A 118 3.55 12.55 5.96
CA TYR A 118 2.26 11.85 5.88
C TYR A 118 1.45 11.99 7.16
N ASP A 119 0.17 12.25 7.00
CA ASP A 119 -0.78 12.27 8.13
C ASP A 119 -1.07 10.86 8.65
N ILE A 120 -1.08 9.89 7.74
CA ILE A 120 -1.39 8.49 8.03
C ILE A 120 -0.43 7.62 7.22
N VAL A 121 0.13 6.59 7.87
CA VAL A 121 0.89 5.54 7.20
C VAL A 121 0.25 4.20 7.54
N THR A 122 -0.14 3.44 6.52
CA THR A 122 -0.68 2.08 6.67
C THR A 122 0.32 1.05 6.17
N CYS A 123 0.36 -0.10 6.83
CA CYS A 123 1.25 -1.20 6.48
C CYS A 123 0.55 -2.51 6.84
N MET A 124 -0.31 -2.99 5.93
CA MET A 124 -1.18 -4.13 6.14
C MET A 124 -0.69 -5.37 5.39
N GLU A 125 -0.62 -6.51 6.08
CA GLU A 125 -0.24 -7.80 5.49
C GLU A 125 1.15 -7.76 4.81
N MET A 126 2.08 -6.99 5.34
CA MET A 126 3.38 -6.78 4.69
C MET A 126 4.56 -7.26 5.53
N LEU A 127 4.51 -7.10 6.84
CA LEU A 127 5.66 -7.35 7.73
C LEU A 127 6.10 -8.82 7.74
N GLU A 128 5.18 -9.76 7.53
CA GLU A 128 5.46 -11.19 7.45
C GLU A 128 6.22 -11.61 6.20
N HIS A 129 6.32 -10.72 5.20
CA HIS A 129 6.90 -11.00 3.89
C HIS A 129 8.28 -10.39 3.68
N VAL A 130 8.87 -9.78 4.70
CA VAL A 130 10.19 -9.11 4.60
C VAL A 130 11.20 -9.71 5.58
N PRO A 131 12.50 -9.70 5.21
CA PRO A 131 13.55 -10.21 6.09
C PRO A 131 13.71 -9.43 7.40
N ASP A 132 13.50 -8.11 7.38
CA ASP A 132 13.69 -7.22 8.53
C ASP A 132 12.45 -6.35 8.74
N PRO A 133 11.42 -6.82 9.47
CA PRO A 133 10.23 -6.03 9.76
C PRO A 133 10.50 -4.76 10.58
N ALA A 134 11.49 -4.78 11.46
CA ALA A 134 11.83 -3.60 12.28
C ALA A 134 12.26 -2.42 11.42
N SER A 135 12.99 -2.65 10.32
CA SER A 135 13.38 -1.61 9.38
C SER A 135 12.16 -0.94 8.74
N ILE A 136 11.14 -1.72 8.40
CA ILE A 136 9.88 -1.21 7.84
C ILE A 136 9.17 -0.32 8.86
N ILE A 137 9.05 -0.77 10.10
CA ILE A 137 8.37 -0.02 11.18
C ILE A 137 9.10 1.30 11.45
N GLN A 138 10.43 1.28 11.48
CA GLN A 138 11.23 2.49 11.67
C GLN A 138 11.03 3.48 10.53
N ALA A 139 10.99 3.01 9.29
CA ALA A 139 10.74 3.86 8.13
C ALA A 139 9.33 4.48 8.19
N CYS A 140 8.32 3.70 8.53
CA CYS A 140 6.95 4.20 8.71
C CYS A 140 6.90 5.29 9.80
N HIS A 141 7.61 5.10 10.89
CA HIS A 141 7.69 6.08 11.98
C HIS A 141 8.33 7.40 11.51
N LYS A 142 9.35 7.32 10.66
CA LYS A 142 9.98 8.52 10.08
C LYS A 142 9.04 9.26 9.13
N LEU A 143 8.21 8.55 8.39
CA LEU A 143 7.34 9.11 7.36
C LEU A 143 6.10 9.81 7.93
N VAL A 144 5.57 9.31 9.03
CA VAL A 144 4.38 9.90 9.67
C VAL A 144 4.77 11.16 10.45
N LYS A 145 3.87 12.13 10.44
CA LYS A 145 4.02 13.40 11.17
C LYS A 145 4.11 13.23 12.68
#